data_0de530e4d9378430c6e64a3a8cc43a1f
#
_entry.id   0de530e4d9378430c6e64a3a8cc43a1f
#
_cell.length_a   1.000
_cell.length_b   1.000
_cell.length_c   1.000
_cell.angle_alpha   90.00
_cell.angle_beta   90.00
_cell.angle_gamma   90.00
#
_symmetry.space_group_name_H-M   'P 1'
#
loop_
_entity.id
_entity.type
_entity.pdbx_description
1 polymer ?
#
loop_
_entity_poly.entity_id
_entity_poly.type
_entity_poly.pdbx_seq_one_letter_code
_entity_poly.pdbx_strand_id
1 'polypeptide(L)'
;MSDGIRLSAQLWLPVRAEHESVPAILEFIPYRKRDGVALRDHANHAWFAAHGYACVRPDMRGHGDSEGLMMGEYSPREQEDAVEVIEWIAEQDWCTGAVGMMGISWGGIASLQAAVRQPPALKAIIPVGASVDRYYDDGGYLVGGYPGQGLGWGAVMFGYCIRPPDPEVVGDAWRAMWRERFDNTTMFLASWLQHQLRDESWVQGSVCEKYDRIQVPVLAVSGWNDCWPNTVLRLLENLDAPCRGVSGAWGHVYPHLGVPGPGIDFLGLALDWWDRWLRDIDNGVMDAPPLLAYLQDSHSPTSLPIARPGRWVAVSTWPSPEVSIMTLHLAPHGLDETTTVGVSEVKVCSPVWTGLTSGEYMPIAGVRELPEDQGSDD
;
A
#
# COMPACT_ATOMS: atom_id res chain seq x y z
N MET A 1 -6.90 9.60 -21.62
CA MET A 1 -8.05 9.41 -20.73
C MET A 1 -9.32 9.85 -21.45
N SER A 2 -10.46 9.36 -21.05
CA SER A 2 -11.77 9.68 -21.67
C SER A 2 -12.12 11.19 -21.73
N ASP A 3 -11.55 11.96 -20.81
CA ASP A 3 -11.70 13.42 -20.74
C ASP A 3 -10.64 14.21 -21.54
N GLY A 4 -9.82 13.52 -22.32
CA GLY A 4 -8.78 14.11 -23.17
C GLY A 4 -7.44 14.38 -22.48
N ILE A 5 -7.31 14.15 -21.17
CA ILE A 5 -6.04 14.26 -20.44
C ILE A 5 -5.11 13.10 -20.85
N ARG A 6 -3.84 13.42 -21.05
CA ARG A 6 -2.81 12.44 -21.40
C ARG A 6 -1.96 12.10 -20.18
N LEU A 7 -1.79 10.80 -19.93
CA LEU A 7 -0.86 10.29 -18.94
C LEU A 7 0.45 9.85 -19.61
N SER A 8 1.56 10.17 -18.99
CA SER A 8 2.89 9.75 -19.43
C SER A 8 3.31 8.50 -18.64
N ALA A 9 3.73 7.44 -19.33
CA ALA A 9 4.10 6.19 -18.71
C ALA A 9 5.53 5.76 -19.08
N GLN A 10 6.18 5.04 -18.16
CA GLN A 10 7.37 4.24 -18.42
C GLN A 10 6.94 2.80 -18.65
N LEU A 11 7.47 2.19 -19.70
CA LEU A 11 7.22 0.79 -20.03
C LEU A 11 8.53 0.00 -19.99
N TRP A 12 8.47 -1.22 -19.46
CA TRP A 12 9.50 -2.25 -19.58
C TRP A 12 8.87 -3.42 -20.32
N LEU A 13 9.25 -3.59 -21.57
CA LEU A 13 8.74 -4.66 -22.42
C LEU A 13 9.77 -5.78 -22.53
N PRO A 14 9.38 -7.04 -22.34
CA PRO A 14 10.27 -8.16 -22.64
C PRO A 14 10.56 -8.21 -24.14
N VAL A 15 11.75 -8.66 -24.51
CA VAL A 15 12.16 -8.75 -25.95
C VAL A 15 11.14 -9.52 -26.77
N ARG A 16 10.55 -10.58 -26.22
CA ARG A 16 9.54 -11.37 -26.92
C ARG A 16 8.26 -10.60 -27.25
N ALA A 17 7.96 -9.50 -26.55
CA ALA A 17 6.79 -8.68 -26.82
C ALA A 17 6.81 -7.99 -28.20
N GLU A 18 7.95 -8.04 -28.91
CA GLU A 18 8.04 -7.63 -30.31
C GLU A 18 7.38 -8.63 -31.29
N HIS A 19 7.16 -9.88 -30.85
CA HIS A 19 6.70 -10.97 -31.72
C HIS A 19 5.49 -11.74 -31.16
N GLU A 20 5.24 -11.65 -29.86
CA GLU A 20 4.13 -12.32 -29.18
C GLU A 20 3.55 -11.42 -28.08
N SER A 21 2.24 -11.49 -27.85
CA SER A 21 1.63 -10.77 -26.74
C SER A 21 1.98 -11.42 -25.40
N VAL A 22 2.18 -10.59 -24.38
CA VAL A 22 2.56 -10.99 -23.01
C VAL A 22 1.58 -10.39 -21.99
N PRO A 23 1.37 -11.00 -20.82
CA PRO A 23 0.58 -10.37 -19.77
C PRO A 23 1.29 -9.15 -19.20
N ALA A 24 0.53 -8.22 -18.62
CA ALA A 24 1.05 -6.96 -18.12
C ALA A 24 0.88 -6.81 -16.60
N ILE A 25 1.78 -6.05 -15.98
CA ILE A 25 1.75 -5.65 -14.58
C ILE A 25 1.73 -4.12 -14.51
N LEU A 26 0.74 -3.55 -13.81
CA LEU A 26 0.58 -2.13 -13.58
C LEU A 26 0.98 -1.78 -12.13
N GLU A 27 1.81 -0.75 -11.96
CA GLU A 27 1.97 -0.03 -10.70
C GLU A 27 1.47 1.41 -10.87
N PHE A 28 0.44 1.82 -10.12
CA PHE A 28 -0.24 3.11 -10.25
C PHE A 28 -0.09 3.93 -8.97
N ILE A 29 0.88 4.85 -8.96
CA ILE A 29 1.28 5.65 -7.79
C ILE A 29 1.65 7.09 -8.19
N PRO A 30 1.50 8.09 -7.28
CA PRO A 30 1.73 9.51 -7.58
C PRO A 30 3.19 9.97 -7.50
N TYR A 31 4.13 9.09 -7.13
CA TYR A 31 5.50 9.47 -6.76
C TYR A 31 6.44 9.72 -7.94
N ARG A 32 5.91 10.08 -9.11
CA ARG A 32 6.65 10.49 -10.31
C ARG A 32 7.69 9.45 -10.75
N LYS A 33 7.48 8.85 -11.90
CA LYS A 33 8.28 7.74 -12.45
C LYS A 33 9.78 8.02 -12.62
N ARG A 34 10.19 9.31 -12.61
CA ARG A 34 11.59 9.72 -12.78
C ARG A 34 12.20 10.39 -11.53
N ASP A 35 11.54 10.26 -10.36
CA ASP A 35 11.99 10.83 -9.09
C ASP A 35 12.47 9.78 -8.07
N GLY A 36 12.25 10.03 -6.79
CA GLY A 36 12.83 9.28 -5.68
C GLY A 36 12.59 7.76 -5.69
N VAL A 37 11.50 7.30 -6.32
CA VAL A 37 11.19 5.87 -6.43
C VAL A 37 11.73 5.21 -7.72
N ALA A 38 12.31 5.99 -8.64
CA ALA A 38 12.69 5.51 -9.97
C ALA A 38 13.64 4.31 -9.95
N LEU A 39 14.62 4.28 -9.03
CA LEU A 39 15.58 3.17 -8.93
C LEU A 39 14.90 1.88 -8.46
N ARG A 40 14.02 1.98 -7.49
CA ARG A 40 13.21 0.85 -6.98
C ARG A 40 12.29 0.33 -8.10
N ASP A 41 11.55 1.22 -8.73
CA ASP A 41 10.62 0.88 -9.81
C ASP A 41 11.38 0.21 -10.96
N HIS A 42 12.52 0.77 -11.36
CA HIS A 42 13.35 0.15 -12.41
C HIS A 42 13.82 -1.25 -12.02
N ALA A 43 14.31 -1.44 -10.81
CA ALA A 43 14.80 -2.76 -10.36
C ALA A 43 13.68 -3.82 -10.42
N ASN A 44 12.50 -3.49 -9.88
CA ASN A 44 11.37 -4.42 -9.82
C ASN A 44 10.78 -4.69 -11.21
N HIS A 45 10.51 -3.64 -11.98
CA HIS A 45 9.84 -3.79 -13.26
C HIS A 45 10.74 -4.40 -14.35
N ALA A 46 12.04 -4.05 -14.36
CA ALA A 46 13.00 -4.69 -15.25
C ALA A 46 13.15 -6.19 -14.95
N TRP A 47 13.09 -6.55 -13.65
CA TRP A 47 13.13 -7.94 -13.24
C TRP A 47 11.92 -8.74 -13.78
N PHE A 48 10.69 -8.22 -13.64
CA PHE A 48 9.50 -8.85 -14.21
C PHE A 48 9.52 -8.88 -15.73
N ALA A 49 10.04 -7.83 -16.37
CA ALA A 49 10.20 -7.81 -17.82
C ALA A 49 11.17 -8.91 -18.30
N ALA A 50 12.27 -9.14 -17.58
CA ALA A 50 13.18 -10.26 -17.87
C ALA A 50 12.50 -11.64 -17.71
N HIS A 51 11.43 -11.74 -16.91
CA HIS A 51 10.61 -12.94 -16.74
C HIS A 51 9.39 -12.98 -17.67
N GLY A 52 9.31 -12.03 -18.60
CA GLY A 52 8.34 -12.03 -19.70
C GLY A 52 7.00 -11.39 -19.39
N TYR A 53 6.96 -10.43 -18.51
CA TYR A 53 5.81 -9.57 -18.23
C TYR A 53 6.06 -8.16 -18.75
N ALA A 54 5.11 -7.56 -19.44
CA ALA A 54 5.16 -6.14 -19.70
C ALA A 54 4.87 -5.39 -18.39
N CYS A 55 5.68 -4.39 -18.05
CA CYS A 55 5.42 -3.57 -16.86
C CYS A 55 5.13 -2.14 -17.25
N VAL A 56 4.11 -1.55 -16.64
CA VAL A 56 3.65 -0.20 -16.93
C VAL A 56 3.60 0.63 -15.65
N ARG A 57 4.29 1.77 -15.69
CA ARG A 57 4.39 2.71 -14.57
C ARG A 57 4.03 4.12 -15.07
N PRO A 58 2.74 4.48 -15.07
CA PRO A 58 2.33 5.83 -15.42
C PRO A 58 2.62 6.83 -14.29
N ASP A 59 2.89 8.06 -14.64
CA ASP A 59 2.64 9.17 -13.75
C ASP A 59 1.13 9.38 -13.66
N MET A 60 0.60 9.50 -12.46
CA MET A 60 -0.81 9.78 -12.27
C MET A 60 -1.15 11.20 -12.74
N ARG A 61 -2.43 11.45 -13.00
CA ARG A 61 -2.96 12.77 -13.34
C ARG A 61 -2.40 13.86 -12.40
N GLY A 62 -1.88 14.94 -12.97
CA GLY A 62 -1.31 16.05 -12.21
C GLY A 62 0.09 15.81 -11.65
N HIS A 63 0.68 14.64 -11.89
CA HIS A 63 2.02 14.30 -11.41
C HIS A 63 2.99 14.08 -12.58
N GLY A 64 4.29 14.25 -12.28
CA GLY A 64 5.37 13.99 -13.23
C GLY A 64 5.12 14.65 -14.58
N ASP A 65 5.13 13.84 -15.63
CA ASP A 65 4.97 14.30 -17.01
C ASP A 65 3.55 14.15 -17.54
N SER A 66 2.60 13.76 -16.67
CA SER A 66 1.17 13.64 -17.01
C SER A 66 0.45 14.98 -16.90
N GLU A 67 -0.56 15.18 -17.73
CA GLU A 67 -1.40 16.37 -17.72
C GLU A 67 -2.43 16.37 -16.58
N GLY A 68 -3.15 17.49 -16.43
CA GLY A 68 -4.23 17.67 -15.47
C GLY A 68 -3.79 17.97 -14.05
N LEU A 69 -4.74 17.87 -13.13
CA LEU A 69 -4.55 18.17 -11.70
C LEU A 69 -5.05 17.00 -10.85
N MET A 70 -4.35 16.72 -9.78
CA MET A 70 -4.81 15.82 -8.73
C MET A 70 -5.62 16.62 -7.72
N MET A 71 -6.92 16.31 -7.59
CA MET A 71 -7.86 17.07 -6.77
C MET A 71 -8.08 16.49 -5.38
N GLY A 72 -7.43 15.37 -5.06
CA GLY A 72 -7.56 14.70 -3.77
C GLY A 72 -6.94 13.31 -3.82
N GLU A 73 -6.65 12.77 -2.66
CA GLU A 73 -6.11 11.44 -2.47
C GLU A 73 -7.22 10.39 -2.60
N TYR A 74 -6.96 9.33 -3.37
CA TYR A 74 -7.89 8.23 -3.65
C TYR A 74 -9.26 8.67 -4.17
N SER A 75 -9.29 9.76 -4.92
CA SER A 75 -10.53 10.35 -5.46
C SER A 75 -11.23 9.39 -6.43
N PRO A 76 -12.54 9.56 -6.67
CA PRO A 76 -13.25 8.80 -7.71
C PRO A 76 -12.57 8.88 -9.08
N ARG A 77 -12.06 10.07 -9.45
CA ARG A 77 -11.39 10.29 -10.74
C ARG A 77 -10.06 9.52 -10.83
N GLU A 78 -9.30 9.48 -9.76
CA GLU A 78 -8.06 8.66 -9.68
C GLU A 78 -8.35 7.18 -9.93
N GLN A 79 -9.40 6.66 -9.31
CA GLN A 79 -9.81 5.28 -9.50
C GLN A 79 -10.33 5.00 -10.91
N GLU A 80 -11.00 5.97 -11.54
CA GLU A 80 -11.43 5.91 -12.94
C GLU A 80 -10.22 5.92 -13.87
N ASP A 81 -9.24 6.79 -13.63
CA ASP A 81 -7.99 6.82 -14.39
C ASP A 81 -7.25 5.48 -14.31
N ALA A 82 -7.22 4.83 -13.14
CA ALA A 82 -6.62 3.50 -13.00
C ALA A 82 -7.34 2.44 -13.86
N VAL A 83 -8.67 2.46 -13.88
CA VAL A 83 -9.47 1.56 -14.74
C VAL A 83 -9.18 1.82 -16.23
N GLU A 84 -9.21 3.08 -16.65
CA GLU A 84 -8.92 3.45 -18.04
C GLU A 84 -7.49 3.04 -18.47
N VAL A 85 -6.51 3.12 -17.55
CA VAL A 85 -5.13 2.65 -17.81
C VAL A 85 -5.10 1.13 -17.95
N ILE A 86 -5.83 0.37 -17.11
CA ILE A 86 -5.92 -1.09 -17.22
C ILE A 86 -6.53 -1.49 -18.58
N GLU A 87 -7.62 -0.83 -18.99
CA GLU A 87 -8.26 -1.08 -20.27
C GLU A 87 -7.33 -0.74 -21.45
N TRP A 88 -6.66 0.43 -21.39
CA TRP A 88 -5.69 0.81 -22.41
C TRP A 88 -4.55 -0.21 -22.54
N ILE A 89 -4.01 -0.71 -21.42
CA ILE A 89 -2.97 -1.75 -21.42
C ILE A 89 -3.46 -3.02 -22.11
N ALA A 90 -4.68 -3.44 -21.79
CA ALA A 90 -5.27 -4.67 -22.33
C ALA A 90 -5.50 -4.62 -23.85
N GLU A 91 -5.69 -3.42 -24.41
CA GLU A 91 -5.92 -3.19 -25.84
C GLU A 91 -4.62 -3.10 -26.67
N GLN A 92 -3.44 -3.10 -26.03
CA GLN A 92 -2.18 -2.99 -26.77
C GLN A 92 -1.82 -4.31 -27.48
N ASP A 93 -1.28 -4.21 -28.68
CA ASP A 93 -0.87 -5.38 -29.49
C ASP A 93 0.13 -6.30 -28.76
N TRP A 94 0.95 -5.72 -27.87
CA TRP A 94 1.91 -6.47 -27.08
C TRP A 94 1.28 -7.13 -25.82
N CYS A 95 0.02 -6.85 -25.50
CA CYS A 95 -0.65 -7.37 -24.30
C CYS A 95 -1.60 -8.52 -24.65
N THR A 96 -1.61 -9.56 -23.79
CA THR A 96 -2.58 -10.68 -23.91
C THR A 96 -4.01 -10.31 -23.52
N GLY A 97 -4.24 -9.08 -23.01
CA GLY A 97 -5.49 -8.67 -22.38
C GLY A 97 -5.58 -9.06 -20.90
N ALA A 98 -4.57 -9.73 -20.34
CA ALA A 98 -4.50 -10.05 -18.92
C ALA A 98 -3.58 -9.05 -18.20
N VAL A 99 -4.14 -8.30 -17.23
CA VAL A 99 -3.43 -7.29 -16.46
C VAL A 99 -3.45 -7.67 -14.98
N GLY A 100 -2.28 -7.67 -14.34
CA GLY A 100 -2.13 -7.68 -12.89
C GLY A 100 -1.83 -6.27 -12.37
N MET A 101 -2.17 -6.01 -11.12
CA MET A 101 -1.83 -4.73 -10.49
C MET A 101 -1.15 -4.95 -9.16
N MET A 102 -0.04 -4.27 -8.92
CA MET A 102 0.70 -4.35 -7.65
C MET A 102 1.26 -2.99 -7.25
N GLY A 103 1.60 -2.88 -6.00
CA GLY A 103 2.35 -1.75 -5.48
C GLY A 103 2.39 -1.76 -3.97
N ILE A 104 3.31 -0.98 -3.43
CA ILE A 104 3.37 -0.74 -1.99
C ILE A 104 2.66 0.56 -1.66
N SER A 105 2.05 0.64 -0.46
CA SER A 105 1.43 1.88 0.02
C SER A 105 0.28 2.31 -0.88
N TRP A 106 0.36 3.50 -1.43
CA TRP A 106 -0.59 4.01 -2.42
C TRP A 106 -0.89 3.01 -3.54
N GLY A 107 0.16 2.37 -4.09
CA GLY A 107 -0.03 1.38 -5.16
C GLY A 107 -0.79 0.14 -4.72
N GLY A 108 -0.63 -0.27 -3.48
CA GLY A 108 -1.41 -1.36 -2.89
C GLY A 108 -2.87 -0.96 -2.67
N ILE A 109 -3.13 0.25 -2.15
CA ILE A 109 -4.48 0.79 -1.99
C ILE A 109 -5.15 0.96 -3.35
N ALA A 110 -4.45 1.55 -4.33
CA ALA A 110 -4.97 1.72 -5.70
C ALA A 110 -5.33 0.37 -6.36
N SER A 111 -4.55 -0.69 -6.10
CA SER A 111 -4.86 -2.04 -6.62
C SER A 111 -6.16 -2.60 -6.03
N LEU A 112 -6.39 -2.41 -4.73
CA LEU A 112 -7.63 -2.80 -4.06
C LEU A 112 -8.82 -1.98 -4.58
N GLN A 113 -8.66 -0.67 -4.75
CA GLN A 113 -9.70 0.21 -5.28
C GLN A 113 -10.04 -0.12 -6.75
N ALA A 114 -9.05 -0.43 -7.58
CA ALA A 114 -9.27 -0.89 -8.94
C ALA A 114 -10.02 -2.22 -8.96
N ALA A 115 -9.70 -3.16 -8.07
CA ALA A 115 -10.39 -4.44 -7.95
C ALA A 115 -11.87 -4.27 -7.56
N VAL A 116 -12.20 -3.32 -6.67
CA VAL A 116 -13.59 -2.97 -6.33
C VAL A 116 -14.37 -2.46 -7.55
N ARG A 117 -13.71 -1.82 -8.52
CA ARG A 117 -14.33 -1.33 -9.77
C ARG A 117 -14.49 -2.41 -10.84
N GLN A 118 -13.85 -3.56 -10.66
CA GLN A 118 -14.01 -4.76 -11.49
C GLN A 118 -13.74 -4.56 -13.00
N PRO A 119 -12.64 -3.90 -13.42
CA PRO A 119 -12.33 -3.82 -14.84
C PRO A 119 -12.06 -5.24 -15.41
N PRO A 120 -12.65 -5.63 -16.55
CA PRO A 120 -12.60 -7.01 -17.03
C PRO A 120 -11.19 -7.55 -17.32
N ALA A 121 -10.25 -6.66 -17.64
CA ALA A 121 -8.87 -7.02 -17.92
C ALA A 121 -8.03 -7.27 -16.66
N LEU A 122 -8.45 -6.79 -15.47
CA LEU A 122 -7.74 -7.04 -14.21
C LEU A 122 -7.98 -8.47 -13.77
N LYS A 123 -6.90 -9.27 -13.66
CA LYS A 123 -6.99 -10.71 -13.35
C LYS A 123 -6.51 -11.08 -11.96
N ALA A 124 -5.61 -10.31 -11.36
CA ALA A 124 -5.11 -10.52 -10.00
C ALA A 124 -4.45 -9.25 -9.46
N ILE A 125 -4.31 -9.16 -8.13
CA ILE A 125 -3.62 -8.04 -7.48
C ILE A 125 -2.64 -8.51 -6.39
N ILE A 126 -1.62 -7.67 -6.12
CA ILE A 126 -0.68 -7.83 -5.00
C ILE A 126 -0.60 -6.50 -4.23
N PRO A 127 -1.51 -6.22 -3.30
CA PRO A 127 -1.39 -5.09 -2.39
C PRO A 127 -0.28 -5.35 -1.34
N VAL A 128 0.73 -4.49 -1.30
CA VAL A 128 1.83 -4.55 -0.34
C VAL A 128 1.76 -3.35 0.59
N GLY A 129 1.82 -3.57 1.91
CA GLY A 129 1.78 -2.49 2.89
C GLY A 129 0.68 -1.48 2.57
N ALA A 130 -0.57 -1.94 2.49
CA ALA A 130 -1.71 -1.17 2.06
C ALA A 130 -2.79 -1.11 3.15
N SER A 131 -3.62 -0.08 3.14
CA SER A 131 -4.80 0.03 4.01
C SER A 131 -6.06 -0.39 3.27
N VAL A 132 -7.02 -0.94 4.02
CA VAL A 132 -8.40 -1.20 3.57
C VAL A 132 -9.39 -0.19 4.15
N ASP A 133 -9.01 0.54 5.18
CA ASP A 133 -9.83 1.54 5.86
C ASP A 133 -9.10 2.88 5.96
N ARG A 134 -9.56 3.80 5.16
CA ARG A 134 -9.01 5.14 5.02
C ARG A 134 -9.07 5.97 6.31
N TYR A 135 -10.11 5.76 7.10
CA TYR A 135 -10.35 6.53 8.31
C TYR A 135 -9.51 6.02 9.49
N TYR A 136 -9.57 4.72 9.78
CA TYR A 136 -8.92 4.15 10.95
C TYR A 136 -7.43 3.88 10.75
N ASP A 137 -7.03 3.46 9.56
CA ASP A 137 -5.65 3.02 9.35
C ASP A 137 -4.78 4.07 8.65
N ASP A 138 -5.28 4.69 7.57
CA ASP A 138 -4.44 5.50 6.68
C ASP A 138 -4.48 7.00 7.01
N GLY A 139 -5.63 7.65 6.89
CA GLY A 139 -5.76 9.09 7.15
C GLY A 139 -5.63 9.49 8.59
N GLY A 140 -5.64 8.53 9.48
CA GLY A 140 -5.11 8.68 10.77
C GLY A 140 -6.03 9.12 11.89
N TYR A 141 -7.30 8.79 11.85
CA TYR A 141 -8.13 8.95 13.05
C TYR A 141 -8.04 7.72 13.98
N LEU A 142 -6.83 7.22 14.17
CA LEU A 142 -6.54 6.16 15.13
C LEU A 142 -7.09 6.50 16.51
N VAL A 143 -8.00 5.64 17.04
CA VAL A 143 -8.59 5.79 18.36
C VAL A 143 -9.26 7.18 18.58
N GLY A 144 -9.75 7.80 17.49
CA GLY A 144 -10.42 9.10 17.55
C GLY A 144 -9.49 10.32 17.64
N GLY A 145 -8.18 10.13 17.55
CA GLY A 145 -7.18 11.18 17.50
C GLY A 145 -6.49 11.25 16.13
N TYR A 146 -6.29 12.45 15.59
CA TYR A 146 -5.53 12.64 14.37
C TYR A 146 -4.02 12.64 14.71
N PRO A 147 -3.24 11.63 14.30
CA PRO A 147 -1.79 11.64 14.53
C PRO A 147 -1.15 12.73 13.65
N GLY A 148 -0.21 13.47 14.17
CA GLY A 148 0.46 14.58 13.47
C GLY A 148 1.11 14.24 12.13
N GLN A 149 1.21 12.96 11.78
CA GLN A 149 1.72 12.45 10.52
C GLN A 149 1.00 13.03 9.29
N GLY A 150 -0.32 13.27 9.37
CA GLY A 150 -1.09 13.84 8.26
C GLY A 150 -0.59 15.21 7.79
N LEU A 151 -0.01 16.04 8.68
CA LEU A 151 0.61 17.30 8.27
C LEU A 151 1.85 17.06 7.40
N GLY A 152 2.72 16.16 7.83
CA GLY A 152 3.91 15.77 7.07
C GLY A 152 3.55 15.16 5.72
N TRP A 153 2.61 14.20 5.72
CA TRP A 153 2.15 13.56 4.50
C TRP A 153 1.47 14.54 3.53
N GLY A 154 0.57 15.39 4.03
CA GLY A 154 -0.08 16.43 3.22
C GLY A 154 0.93 17.40 2.59
N ALA A 155 1.99 17.78 3.31
CA ALA A 155 3.05 18.63 2.78
C ALA A 155 3.89 17.91 1.71
N VAL A 156 4.21 16.64 1.89
CA VAL A 156 4.92 15.81 0.90
C VAL A 156 4.08 15.70 -0.38
N MET A 157 2.79 15.37 -0.26
CA MET A 157 1.92 15.23 -1.43
C MET A 157 1.69 16.57 -2.15
N PHE A 158 1.53 17.66 -1.40
CA PHE A 158 1.50 19.00 -1.99
C PHE A 158 2.78 19.28 -2.81
N GLY A 159 3.94 18.93 -2.22
CA GLY A 159 5.22 19.04 -2.92
C GLY A 159 5.28 18.24 -4.22
N TYR A 160 4.77 16.99 -4.23
CA TYR A 160 4.70 16.17 -5.46
C TYR A 160 3.77 16.80 -6.52
N CYS A 161 2.61 17.30 -6.11
CA CYS A 161 1.62 17.87 -7.03
C CYS A 161 2.12 19.18 -7.71
N ILE A 162 2.84 20.04 -6.99
CA ILE A 162 3.28 21.34 -7.52
C ILE A 162 4.62 21.32 -8.27
N ARG A 163 5.29 20.16 -8.36
CA ARG A 163 6.58 20.07 -9.06
C ARG A 163 6.40 20.16 -10.58
N PRO A 164 7.36 20.80 -11.31
CA PRO A 164 7.29 20.88 -12.77
C PRO A 164 7.43 19.49 -13.41
N PRO A 165 6.81 19.27 -14.59
CA PRO A 165 7.14 18.14 -15.44
C PRO A 165 8.55 18.28 -16.02
N ASP A 166 9.09 17.20 -16.59
CA ASP A 166 10.40 17.23 -17.23
C ASP A 166 10.33 17.86 -18.62
N PRO A 167 11.06 18.97 -18.87
CA PRO A 167 11.08 19.62 -20.19
C PRO A 167 11.58 18.70 -21.32
N GLU A 168 12.44 17.72 -21.02
CA GLU A 168 12.89 16.75 -22.02
C GLU A 168 11.76 15.82 -22.52
N VAL A 169 10.71 15.64 -21.70
CA VAL A 169 9.56 14.79 -22.03
C VAL A 169 8.42 15.59 -22.63
N VAL A 170 8.07 16.73 -22.02
CA VAL A 170 6.89 17.51 -22.41
C VAL A 170 7.21 18.72 -23.29
N GLY A 171 8.50 18.98 -23.57
CA GLY A 171 8.92 20.12 -24.38
C GLY A 171 8.51 21.45 -23.79
N ASP A 172 8.18 22.42 -24.63
CA ASP A 172 7.82 23.81 -24.21
C ASP A 172 6.57 23.90 -23.33
N ALA A 173 5.73 22.87 -23.29
CA ALA A 173 4.51 22.84 -22.47
C ALA A 173 4.81 22.85 -20.96
N TRP A 174 6.05 22.53 -20.53
CA TRP A 174 6.36 22.35 -19.11
C TRP A 174 6.03 23.58 -18.24
N ARG A 175 6.23 24.82 -18.76
CA ARG A 175 5.95 26.04 -18.01
C ARG A 175 4.45 26.23 -17.79
N ALA A 176 3.63 25.97 -18.81
CA ALA A 176 2.18 26.10 -18.70
C ALA A 176 1.62 25.04 -17.75
N MET A 177 2.04 23.78 -17.89
CA MET A 177 1.64 22.68 -17.00
C MET A 177 2.06 22.95 -15.56
N TRP A 178 3.29 23.41 -15.33
CA TRP A 178 3.75 23.77 -13.99
C TRP A 178 2.94 24.89 -13.36
N ARG A 179 2.68 25.97 -14.14
CA ARG A 179 1.90 27.10 -13.69
C ARG A 179 0.48 26.68 -13.31
N GLU A 180 -0.16 25.87 -14.13
CA GLU A 180 -1.48 25.31 -13.86
C GLU A 180 -1.50 24.57 -12.52
N ARG A 181 -0.54 23.68 -12.28
CA ARG A 181 -0.38 22.96 -11.02
C ARG A 181 -0.17 23.90 -9.84
N PHE A 182 0.76 24.82 -9.97
CA PHE A 182 1.11 25.75 -8.91
C PHE A 182 -0.07 26.66 -8.51
N ASP A 183 -0.83 27.12 -9.48
CA ASP A 183 -1.95 28.05 -9.26
C ASP A 183 -3.23 27.33 -8.75
N ASN A 184 -3.38 26.02 -9.00
CA ASN A 184 -4.66 25.30 -8.77
C ASN A 184 -4.55 24.08 -7.82
N THR A 185 -3.37 23.67 -7.40
CA THR A 185 -3.24 22.57 -6.44
C THR A 185 -3.70 23.00 -5.06
N THR A 186 -4.56 22.21 -4.43
CA THR A 186 -5.00 22.40 -3.05
C THR A 186 -4.26 21.44 -2.11
N MET A 187 -4.06 21.86 -0.87
CA MET A 187 -3.47 21.00 0.15
C MET A 187 -4.52 20.00 0.64
N PHE A 188 -4.29 18.70 0.45
CA PHE A 188 -5.23 17.64 0.85
C PHE A 188 -5.55 17.65 2.34
N LEU A 189 -4.57 18.00 3.17
CA LEU A 189 -4.77 18.14 4.62
C LEU A 189 -5.94 19.03 4.98
N ALA A 190 -6.18 20.13 4.24
CA ALA A 190 -7.30 21.02 4.52
C ALA A 190 -8.66 20.30 4.38
N SER A 191 -8.78 19.41 3.40
CA SER A 191 -9.96 18.56 3.23
C SER A 191 -10.07 17.53 4.36
N TRP A 192 -8.99 16.83 4.67
CA TRP A 192 -9.00 15.79 5.72
C TRP A 192 -9.42 16.35 7.08
N LEU A 193 -8.92 17.53 7.45
CA LEU A 193 -9.27 18.18 8.73
C LEU A 193 -10.72 18.68 8.79
N GLN A 194 -11.41 18.82 7.66
CA GLN A 194 -12.83 19.14 7.63
C GLN A 194 -13.71 17.92 7.93
N HIS A 195 -13.19 16.70 7.72
CA HIS A 195 -13.89 15.44 7.88
C HIS A 195 -13.37 14.68 9.11
N GLN A 196 -13.67 15.22 10.31
CA GLN A 196 -13.17 14.64 11.57
C GLN A 196 -13.90 13.37 12.04
N LEU A 197 -15.07 13.12 11.51
CA LEU A 197 -15.82 11.90 11.74
C LEU A 197 -15.78 11.04 10.47
N ARG A 198 -15.94 9.73 10.66
CA ARG A 198 -16.03 8.80 9.53
C ARG A 198 -17.31 9.06 8.72
N ASP A 199 -17.16 9.75 7.62
CA ASP A 199 -18.22 10.11 6.70
C ASP A 199 -17.96 9.55 5.29
N GLU A 200 -18.78 9.95 4.31
CA GLU A 200 -18.71 9.47 2.93
C GLU A 200 -17.37 9.74 2.26
N SER A 201 -16.64 10.79 2.65
CA SER A 201 -15.31 11.10 2.11
C SER A 201 -14.30 10.00 2.43
N TRP A 202 -14.38 9.41 3.64
CA TRP A 202 -13.51 8.30 4.05
C TRP A 202 -13.99 6.96 3.49
N VAL A 203 -15.30 6.73 3.47
CA VAL A 203 -15.92 5.53 2.88
C VAL A 203 -15.58 5.41 1.39
N GLN A 204 -15.57 6.52 0.67
CA GLN A 204 -15.27 6.54 -0.75
C GLN A 204 -13.87 6.01 -1.06
N GLY A 205 -12.85 6.41 -0.27
CA GLY A 205 -11.47 5.96 -0.43
C GLY A 205 -11.19 4.56 0.15
N SER A 206 -12.08 4.04 1.01
CA SER A 206 -11.95 2.75 1.68
C SER A 206 -12.51 1.60 0.85
N VAL A 207 -12.04 0.38 1.12
CA VAL A 207 -12.56 -0.85 0.50
C VAL A 207 -13.21 -1.79 1.53
N CYS A 208 -13.09 -1.50 2.82
CA CYS A 208 -13.57 -2.36 3.90
C CYS A 208 -15.09 -2.57 3.93
N GLU A 209 -15.89 -1.72 3.29
CA GLU A 209 -17.33 -1.94 3.11
C GLU A 209 -17.69 -2.56 1.74
N LYS A 210 -16.68 -2.96 0.95
CA LYS A 210 -16.86 -3.39 -0.45
C LYS A 210 -16.06 -4.66 -0.75
N TYR A 211 -15.74 -5.45 0.25
CA TYR A 211 -14.97 -6.69 0.07
C TYR A 211 -15.63 -7.66 -0.91
N ASP A 212 -16.95 -7.73 -0.90
CA ASP A 212 -17.77 -8.52 -1.82
C ASP A 212 -17.58 -8.16 -3.29
N ARG A 213 -17.06 -6.96 -3.57
CA ARG A 213 -16.78 -6.51 -4.92
C ARG A 213 -15.38 -6.89 -5.42
N ILE A 214 -14.49 -7.30 -4.54
CA ILE A 214 -13.15 -7.78 -4.93
C ILE A 214 -13.29 -9.23 -5.35
N GLN A 215 -13.39 -9.47 -6.65
CA GLN A 215 -13.61 -10.80 -7.22
C GLN A 215 -12.34 -11.42 -7.83
N VAL A 216 -11.27 -10.63 -7.93
CA VAL A 216 -9.98 -11.10 -8.44
C VAL A 216 -9.12 -11.68 -7.31
N PRO A 217 -8.25 -12.66 -7.60
CA PRO A 217 -7.29 -13.20 -6.64
C PRO A 217 -6.38 -12.14 -6.02
N VAL A 218 -6.14 -12.25 -4.70
CA VAL A 218 -5.36 -11.29 -3.91
C VAL A 218 -4.20 -11.98 -3.20
N LEU A 219 -2.96 -11.53 -3.45
CA LEU A 219 -1.80 -11.83 -2.60
C LEU A 219 -1.54 -10.63 -1.71
N ALA A 220 -2.05 -10.65 -0.49
CA ALA A 220 -1.93 -9.58 0.48
C ALA A 220 -0.59 -9.68 1.24
N VAL A 221 0.21 -8.62 1.25
CA VAL A 221 1.55 -8.63 1.86
C VAL A 221 1.75 -7.42 2.74
N SER A 222 2.21 -7.61 3.99
CA SER A 222 2.59 -6.54 4.90
C SER A 222 3.64 -7.01 5.90
N GLY A 223 4.10 -6.12 6.77
CA GLY A 223 4.98 -6.44 7.89
C GLY A 223 4.37 -6.00 9.22
N TRP A 224 4.78 -6.64 10.33
CA TRP A 224 4.31 -6.27 11.67
C TRP A 224 4.77 -4.88 12.11
N ASN A 225 5.87 -4.39 11.52
CA ASN A 225 6.39 -3.05 11.76
C ASN A 225 5.95 -2.03 10.68
N ASP A 226 4.97 -2.39 9.83
CA ASP A 226 4.30 -1.47 8.92
C ASP A 226 3.21 -0.68 9.65
N CYS A 227 2.82 0.48 9.13
CA CYS A 227 1.70 1.26 9.67
C CYS A 227 0.35 0.55 9.48
N TRP A 228 0.25 -0.40 8.55
CA TRP A 228 -0.99 -1.14 8.25
C TRP A 228 -0.86 -2.67 8.40
N PRO A 229 -0.42 -3.18 9.56
CA PRO A 229 -0.17 -4.62 9.75
C PRO A 229 -1.45 -5.47 9.69
N ASN A 230 -2.62 -4.87 9.96
CA ASN A 230 -3.89 -5.58 10.07
C ASN A 230 -4.52 -5.93 8.71
N THR A 231 -4.10 -5.29 7.62
CA THR A 231 -4.75 -5.40 6.31
C THR A 231 -4.73 -6.82 5.76
N VAL A 232 -3.61 -7.53 5.92
CA VAL A 232 -3.47 -8.93 5.47
C VAL A 232 -4.53 -9.82 6.10
N LEU A 233 -4.70 -9.71 7.42
CA LEU A 233 -5.66 -10.52 8.17
C LEU A 233 -7.10 -10.16 7.82
N ARG A 234 -7.41 -8.86 7.67
CA ARG A 234 -8.73 -8.38 7.25
C ARG A 234 -9.11 -8.85 5.85
N LEU A 235 -8.18 -8.88 4.91
CA LEU A 235 -8.44 -9.40 3.56
C LEU A 235 -8.69 -10.90 3.59
N LEU A 236 -7.92 -11.67 4.35
CA LEU A 236 -8.13 -13.10 4.52
C LEU A 236 -9.47 -13.44 5.20
N GLU A 237 -9.94 -12.58 6.10
CA GLU A 237 -11.21 -12.78 6.82
C GLU A 237 -12.46 -12.46 5.98
N ASN A 238 -12.34 -11.52 5.04
CA ASN A 238 -13.53 -10.91 4.43
C ASN A 238 -13.64 -11.14 2.92
N LEU A 239 -12.60 -11.66 2.25
CA LEU A 239 -12.67 -11.93 0.81
C LEU A 239 -13.20 -13.33 0.53
N ASP A 240 -14.18 -13.43 -0.37
CA ASP A 240 -14.61 -14.69 -0.98
C ASP A 240 -13.70 -15.12 -2.14
N ALA A 241 -13.00 -14.17 -2.77
CA ALA A 241 -12.03 -14.41 -3.83
C ALA A 241 -10.79 -15.17 -3.30
N PRO A 242 -10.07 -15.94 -4.13
CA PRO A 242 -8.83 -16.58 -3.74
C PRO A 242 -7.87 -15.57 -3.10
N CYS A 243 -7.52 -15.79 -1.83
CA CYS A 243 -6.67 -14.88 -1.09
C CYS A 243 -5.54 -15.62 -0.38
N ARG A 244 -4.32 -15.08 -0.47
CA ARG A 244 -3.16 -15.50 0.32
C ARG A 244 -2.55 -14.31 1.02
N GLY A 245 -2.06 -14.53 2.23
CA GLY A 245 -1.44 -13.51 3.06
C GLY A 245 -0.01 -13.84 3.45
N VAL A 246 0.83 -12.81 3.48
CA VAL A 246 2.19 -12.88 4.02
C VAL A 246 2.41 -11.69 4.96
N SER A 247 2.71 -11.98 6.23
CA SER A 247 3.05 -10.96 7.24
C SER A 247 4.45 -11.23 7.80
N GLY A 248 5.41 -10.37 7.45
CA GLY A 248 6.81 -10.50 7.88
C GLY A 248 7.18 -9.60 9.05
N ALA A 249 8.48 -9.51 9.35
CA ALA A 249 8.99 -8.67 10.42
C ALA A 249 9.20 -7.20 10.01
N TRP A 250 9.21 -6.91 8.71
CA TRP A 250 9.60 -5.62 8.13
C TRP A 250 8.59 -4.50 8.38
N GLY A 251 9.07 -3.26 8.20
CA GLY A 251 8.27 -2.04 8.16
C GLY A 251 7.74 -1.76 6.76
N HIS A 252 7.57 -0.47 6.44
CA HIS A 252 6.95 -0.02 5.19
C HIS A 252 7.91 -0.09 3.99
N VAL A 253 8.29 -1.31 3.61
CA VAL A 253 9.20 -1.60 2.48
C VAL A 253 8.74 -2.84 1.72
N TYR A 254 9.18 -2.99 0.46
CA TYR A 254 8.99 -4.25 -0.25
C TYR A 254 9.72 -5.40 0.48
N PRO A 255 9.11 -6.59 0.60
CA PRO A 255 9.63 -7.68 1.44
C PRO A 255 11.03 -8.19 1.10
N HIS A 256 11.48 -8.08 -0.15
CA HIS A 256 12.85 -8.45 -0.53
C HIS A 256 13.91 -7.45 -0.05
N LEU A 257 13.48 -6.26 0.35
CA LEU A 257 14.29 -5.22 0.99
C LEU A 257 14.01 -5.15 2.50
N GLY A 258 13.29 -6.13 3.04
CA GLY A 258 12.69 -6.13 4.37
C GLY A 258 13.63 -5.71 5.50
N VAL A 259 13.32 -4.61 6.16
CA VAL A 259 13.97 -4.09 7.38
C VAL A 259 12.88 -3.72 8.38
N PRO A 260 12.94 -4.26 9.62
CA PRO A 260 13.87 -5.29 10.09
C PRO A 260 13.71 -6.61 9.35
N GLY A 261 14.82 -7.35 9.17
CA GLY A 261 14.78 -8.68 8.59
C GLY A 261 14.10 -9.72 9.49
N PRO A 262 13.85 -10.93 8.95
CA PRO A 262 14.30 -11.39 7.65
C PRO A 262 13.45 -10.89 6.48
N GLY A 263 14.09 -10.51 5.38
CA GLY A 263 13.41 -10.36 4.09
C GLY A 263 13.08 -11.73 3.47
N ILE A 264 12.30 -11.72 2.38
CA ILE A 264 11.95 -12.92 1.62
C ILE A 264 12.20 -12.72 0.13
N ASP A 265 12.20 -13.78 -0.65
CA ASP A 265 12.16 -13.71 -2.11
C ASP A 265 10.74 -13.29 -2.58
N PHE A 266 10.43 -12.01 -2.40
CA PHE A 266 9.13 -11.46 -2.77
C PHE A 266 8.92 -11.44 -4.28
N LEU A 267 9.96 -11.14 -5.06
CA LEU A 267 9.81 -11.07 -6.51
C LEU A 267 9.53 -12.45 -7.10
N GLY A 268 10.17 -13.51 -6.58
CA GLY A 268 9.85 -14.90 -6.95
C GLY A 268 8.43 -15.29 -6.55
N LEU A 269 8.00 -14.96 -5.34
CA LEU A 269 6.62 -15.21 -4.89
C LEU A 269 5.59 -14.48 -5.77
N ALA A 270 5.86 -13.23 -6.12
CA ALA A 270 5.01 -12.46 -7.02
C ALA A 270 4.99 -13.03 -8.44
N LEU A 271 6.13 -13.54 -8.93
CA LEU A 271 6.19 -14.21 -10.23
C LEU A 271 5.31 -15.46 -10.26
N ASP A 272 5.39 -16.31 -9.23
CA ASP A 272 4.52 -17.49 -9.11
C ASP A 272 3.04 -17.10 -9.09
N TRP A 273 2.70 -15.99 -8.42
CA TRP A 273 1.34 -15.45 -8.41
C TRP A 273 0.89 -15.01 -9.79
N TRP A 274 1.74 -14.27 -10.53
CA TRP A 274 1.46 -13.82 -11.89
C TRP A 274 1.39 -14.98 -12.89
N ASP A 275 2.26 -15.97 -12.77
CA ASP A 275 2.23 -17.16 -13.63
C ASP A 275 0.91 -17.92 -13.45
N ARG A 276 0.42 -18.05 -12.23
CA ARG A 276 -0.87 -18.68 -11.95
C ARG A 276 -2.06 -17.92 -12.56
N TRP A 277 -2.13 -16.61 -12.32
CA TRP A 277 -3.36 -15.85 -12.57
C TRP A 277 -3.36 -15.06 -13.89
N LEU A 278 -2.20 -14.78 -14.47
CA LEU A 278 -2.10 -14.05 -15.75
C LEU A 278 -1.74 -14.98 -16.92
N ARG A 279 -1.17 -16.15 -16.64
CA ARG A 279 -0.77 -17.16 -17.65
C ARG A 279 -1.50 -18.48 -17.51
N ASP A 280 -2.31 -18.64 -16.47
CA ASP A 280 -3.02 -19.88 -16.14
C ASP A 280 -2.10 -21.10 -15.97
N ILE A 281 -0.90 -20.89 -15.43
CA ILE A 281 0.07 -21.95 -15.11
C ILE A 281 -0.28 -22.52 -13.74
N ASP A 282 -0.54 -23.83 -13.69
CA ASP A 282 -0.74 -24.53 -12.43
C ASP A 282 0.63 -24.84 -11.79
N ASN A 283 1.06 -23.96 -10.90
CA ASN A 283 2.37 -23.99 -10.24
C ASN A 283 2.30 -24.29 -8.73
N GLY A 284 1.11 -24.69 -8.24
CA GLY A 284 0.93 -25.01 -6.82
C GLY A 284 0.93 -23.82 -5.87
N VAL A 285 0.96 -22.57 -6.38
CA VAL A 285 0.97 -21.37 -5.52
C VAL A 285 -0.24 -21.32 -4.58
N MET A 286 -1.37 -21.91 -4.96
CA MET A 286 -2.58 -21.98 -4.15
C MET A 286 -2.62 -23.17 -3.19
N ASP A 287 -1.71 -24.14 -3.30
CA ASP A 287 -1.61 -25.28 -2.40
C ASP A 287 -0.90 -24.93 -1.08
N ALA A 288 -0.18 -23.82 -1.08
CA ALA A 288 0.46 -23.33 0.13
C ALA A 288 -0.58 -22.75 1.12
N PRO A 289 -0.27 -22.76 2.44
CA PRO A 289 -1.17 -22.23 3.46
C PRO A 289 -1.63 -20.80 3.15
N PRO A 290 -2.90 -20.45 3.45
CA PRO A 290 -3.46 -19.14 3.15
C PRO A 290 -2.73 -17.99 3.85
N LEU A 291 -2.12 -18.25 5.03
CA LEU A 291 -1.34 -17.25 5.75
C LEU A 291 0.05 -17.79 6.09
N LEU A 292 1.08 -17.06 5.69
CA LEU A 292 2.44 -17.21 6.16
C LEU A 292 2.80 -16.00 7.04
N ALA A 293 2.99 -16.22 8.33
CA ALA A 293 3.27 -15.16 9.29
C ALA A 293 4.62 -15.37 9.99
N TYR A 294 5.36 -14.28 10.18
CA TYR A 294 6.59 -14.30 10.95
C TYR A 294 6.27 -14.05 12.43
N LEU A 295 6.38 -15.08 13.24
CA LEU A 295 6.21 -14.98 14.69
C LEU A 295 7.50 -14.45 15.31
N GLN A 296 7.46 -13.22 15.82
CA GLN A 296 8.60 -12.57 16.44
C GLN A 296 8.79 -13.06 17.88
N ASP A 297 10.04 -13.31 18.27
CA ASP A 297 10.42 -13.56 19.66
C ASP A 297 10.60 -12.23 20.41
N SER A 298 10.58 -12.29 21.74
CA SER A 298 10.90 -11.14 22.59
C SER A 298 12.33 -10.65 22.33
N HIS A 299 12.52 -9.35 22.28
CA HIS A 299 13.81 -8.71 22.05
C HIS A 299 13.91 -7.41 22.85
N SER A 300 15.14 -6.93 23.05
CA SER A 300 15.35 -5.64 23.69
C SER A 300 14.77 -4.51 22.84
N PRO A 301 14.16 -3.49 23.45
CA PRO A 301 13.66 -2.31 22.77
C PRO A 301 14.72 -1.62 21.92
N THR A 302 14.36 -1.22 20.71
CA THR A 302 15.23 -0.43 19.83
C THR A 302 14.42 0.29 18.77
N SER A 303 14.70 1.57 18.57
CA SER A 303 14.09 2.39 17.52
C SER A 303 14.64 2.11 16.12
N LEU A 304 15.77 1.38 16.00
CA LEU A 304 16.41 1.08 14.71
C LEU A 304 16.76 -0.41 14.58
N PRO A 305 15.76 -1.31 14.59
CA PRO A 305 16.02 -2.73 14.44
C PRO A 305 16.52 -3.05 13.03
N ILE A 306 17.61 -3.87 12.95
CA ILE A 306 18.10 -4.41 11.66
C ILE A 306 17.40 -5.72 11.34
N ALA A 307 17.15 -6.53 12.37
CA ALA A 307 16.48 -7.82 12.27
C ALA A 307 15.69 -8.10 13.56
N ARG A 308 14.65 -8.89 13.44
CA ARG A 308 13.88 -9.41 14.57
C ARG A 308 14.11 -10.92 14.69
N PRO A 309 14.44 -11.44 15.88
CA PRO A 309 14.45 -12.89 16.08
C PRO A 309 13.04 -13.46 15.96
N GLY A 310 12.93 -14.71 15.52
CA GLY A 310 11.63 -15.34 15.36
C GLY A 310 11.65 -16.49 14.37
N ARG A 311 10.47 -16.92 13.92
CA ARG A 311 10.30 -18.00 12.95
C ARG A 311 9.06 -17.79 12.08
N TRP A 312 9.09 -18.35 10.90
CA TRP A 312 7.91 -18.42 10.03
C TRP A 312 6.94 -19.49 10.51
N VAL A 313 5.67 -19.16 10.50
CA VAL A 313 4.55 -20.03 10.84
C VAL A 313 3.57 -20.04 9.68
N ALA A 314 3.26 -21.25 9.21
CA ALA A 314 2.24 -21.47 8.22
C ALA A 314 0.90 -21.75 8.93
N VAL A 315 -0.11 -20.93 8.65
CA VAL A 315 -1.44 -21.05 9.25
C VAL A 315 -2.40 -21.62 8.20
N SER A 316 -2.94 -22.80 8.49
CA SER A 316 -3.71 -23.59 7.52
C SER A 316 -5.11 -23.04 7.21
N THR A 317 -5.62 -22.14 8.04
CA THR A 317 -6.89 -21.44 7.84
C THR A 317 -6.90 -20.13 8.63
N TRP A 318 -7.55 -19.10 8.09
CA TRP A 318 -7.76 -17.85 8.79
C TRP A 318 -9.22 -17.37 8.58
N PRO A 319 -9.97 -16.98 9.64
CA PRO A 319 -9.57 -17.04 11.07
C PRO A 319 -9.19 -18.43 11.51
N SER A 320 -8.15 -18.55 12.33
CA SER A 320 -7.70 -19.84 12.86
C SER A 320 -8.54 -20.27 14.07
N PRO A 321 -9.02 -21.52 14.14
CA PRO A 321 -9.71 -22.03 15.32
C PRO A 321 -8.79 -22.17 16.55
N GLU A 322 -7.47 -22.10 16.35
CA GLU A 322 -6.47 -22.13 17.42
C GLU A 322 -6.26 -20.76 18.07
N VAL A 323 -6.80 -19.68 17.47
CA VAL A 323 -6.74 -18.31 18.00
C VAL A 323 -8.03 -18.01 18.75
N SER A 324 -7.91 -17.64 20.02
CA SER A 324 -9.03 -17.20 20.85
C SER A 324 -8.85 -15.73 21.25
N ILE A 325 -9.97 -15.00 21.30
CA ILE A 325 -10.00 -13.65 21.81
C ILE A 325 -9.96 -13.70 23.31
N MET A 326 -8.97 -13.04 23.93
CA MET A 326 -8.91 -12.81 25.37
C MET A 326 -9.27 -11.34 25.63
N THR A 327 -10.24 -11.13 26.51
CA THR A 327 -10.60 -9.77 26.98
C THR A 327 -9.97 -9.55 28.36
N LEU A 328 -9.16 -8.50 28.45
CA LEU A 328 -8.58 -8.03 29.71
C LEU A 328 -9.15 -6.67 30.05
N HIS A 329 -9.48 -6.47 31.31
CA HIS A 329 -10.07 -5.23 31.82
C HIS A 329 -8.96 -4.36 32.42
N LEU A 330 -9.01 -3.05 32.15
CA LEU A 330 -8.12 -2.08 32.75
C LEU A 330 -8.41 -1.97 34.26
N ALA A 331 -7.40 -2.19 35.08
CA ALA A 331 -7.46 -2.08 36.53
C ALA A 331 -6.35 -1.14 37.05
N PRO A 332 -6.45 -0.62 38.28
CA PRO A 332 -5.45 0.31 38.84
C PRO A 332 -4.00 -0.22 38.90
N HIS A 333 -3.83 -1.55 38.85
CA HIS A 333 -2.53 -2.21 38.99
C HIS A 333 -2.15 -3.04 37.76
N GLY A 334 -2.82 -2.86 36.60
CA GLY A 334 -2.54 -3.59 35.38
C GLY A 334 -3.79 -4.05 34.66
N LEU A 335 -3.71 -5.23 34.06
CA LEU A 335 -4.80 -5.88 33.34
C LEU A 335 -5.35 -7.05 34.15
N ASP A 336 -6.67 -7.19 34.20
CA ASP A 336 -7.37 -8.24 34.96
C ASP A 336 -8.31 -9.01 34.02
N GLU A 337 -8.40 -10.33 34.19
CA GLU A 337 -9.34 -11.19 33.46
C GLU A 337 -10.77 -11.03 33.96
N THR A 338 -10.93 -10.54 35.18
CA THR A 338 -12.23 -10.34 35.81
C THR A 338 -12.62 -8.87 35.84
N THR A 339 -13.88 -8.57 35.53
CA THR A 339 -14.44 -7.23 35.73
C THR A 339 -14.42 -6.90 37.22
N THR A 340 -13.57 -6.00 37.66
CA THR A 340 -13.69 -5.39 38.99
C THR A 340 -14.97 -4.54 39.02
N VAL A 341 -15.92 -4.94 39.83
CA VAL A 341 -17.15 -4.18 40.03
C VAL A 341 -16.80 -2.89 40.77
N GLY A 342 -16.69 -1.81 40.05
CA GLY A 342 -16.46 -0.47 40.60
C GLY A 342 -15.71 0.42 39.60
N VAL A 343 -16.14 1.67 39.46
CA VAL A 343 -15.39 2.69 38.72
C VAL A 343 -14.22 3.11 39.59
N SER A 344 -13.00 2.80 39.14
CA SER A 344 -11.78 3.32 39.78
C SER A 344 -11.29 4.54 39.00
N GLU A 345 -11.01 5.61 39.69
CA GLU A 345 -10.33 6.77 39.11
C GLU A 345 -8.83 6.51 39.10
N VAL A 346 -8.21 6.51 37.95
CA VAL A 346 -6.75 6.42 37.80
C VAL A 346 -6.22 7.77 37.34
N LYS A 347 -5.31 8.36 38.10
CA LYS A 347 -4.64 9.59 37.72
C LYS A 347 -3.33 9.24 37.00
N VAL A 348 -3.25 9.59 35.71
CA VAL A 348 -2.03 9.47 34.91
C VAL A 348 -1.36 10.86 34.88
N CYS A 349 -0.07 10.92 35.20
CA CYS A 349 0.71 12.16 35.18
C CYS A 349 2.12 11.82 34.65
N SER A 350 2.22 11.63 33.35
CA SER A 350 3.50 11.35 32.69
C SER A 350 4.37 12.60 32.59
N PRO A 351 5.69 12.51 32.74
CA PRO A 351 6.62 13.61 32.48
C PRO A 351 6.47 14.13 31.03
N VAL A 352 6.79 15.41 30.83
CA VAL A 352 6.73 16.04 29.49
C VAL A 352 7.75 15.49 28.48
N TRP A 353 8.72 14.74 28.95
CA TRP A 353 9.72 14.07 28.11
C TRP A 353 9.42 12.59 27.81
N THR A 354 8.28 12.08 28.24
CA THR A 354 7.85 10.73 27.86
C THR A 354 7.77 10.63 26.34
N GLY A 355 8.43 9.63 25.77
CA GLY A 355 8.52 9.41 24.33
C GLY A 355 9.76 10.01 23.66
N LEU A 356 10.61 10.78 24.37
CA LEU A 356 11.78 11.43 23.77
C LEU A 356 12.81 10.45 23.18
N THR A 357 12.92 9.25 23.73
CA THR A 357 13.90 8.24 23.29
C THR A 357 13.28 7.13 22.44
N SER A 358 11.96 7.13 22.28
CA SER A 358 11.22 6.10 21.53
C SER A 358 11.46 6.16 20.01
N GLY A 359 11.95 7.27 19.48
CA GLY A 359 12.12 7.51 18.06
C GLY A 359 10.98 8.35 17.47
N GLU A 360 10.83 8.30 16.16
CA GLU A 360 9.80 9.01 15.42
C GLU A 360 8.84 8.01 14.79
N TYR A 361 7.54 8.20 14.97
CA TYR A 361 6.53 7.32 14.39
C TYR A 361 6.50 7.50 12.87
N MET A 362 6.83 6.41 12.15
CA MET A 362 6.75 6.33 10.68
C MET A 362 7.27 7.60 9.98
N PRO A 363 8.56 7.98 10.17
CA PRO A 363 9.09 9.21 9.58
C PRO A 363 9.01 9.18 8.06
N ILE A 364 8.27 10.11 7.50
CA ILE A 364 8.03 10.21 6.06
C ILE A 364 9.33 10.59 5.35
N ALA A 365 9.69 9.83 4.30
CA ALA A 365 10.93 9.97 3.53
C ALA A 365 12.21 9.75 4.36
N GLY A 366 12.10 9.14 5.53
CA GLY A 366 13.23 8.64 6.29
C GLY A 366 13.89 7.41 5.66
N VAL A 367 15.07 7.05 6.15
CA VAL A 367 15.77 5.83 5.70
C VAL A 367 15.03 4.55 6.11
N ARG A 368 14.16 4.65 7.12
CA ARG A 368 13.34 3.57 7.65
C ARG A 368 12.03 4.13 8.15
N GLU A 369 10.95 3.72 7.52
CA GLU A 369 9.59 4.02 7.95
C GLU A 369 9.16 2.92 8.94
N LEU A 370 9.58 3.05 10.19
CA LEU A 370 9.31 2.10 11.27
C LEU A 370 8.51 2.79 12.38
N PRO A 371 7.65 2.06 13.09
CA PRO A 371 6.99 2.59 14.27
C PRO A 371 8.02 2.88 15.37
N GLU A 372 7.67 3.80 16.24
CA GLU A 372 8.41 4.11 17.45
C GLU A 372 8.44 2.91 18.43
N ASP A 373 9.48 2.83 19.24
CA ASP A 373 9.61 1.82 20.29
C ASP A 373 9.68 2.54 21.66
N GLN A 374 8.54 2.65 22.31
CA GLN A 374 8.42 3.33 23.61
C GLN A 374 9.10 2.59 24.77
N GLY A 375 9.43 1.31 24.59
CA GLY A 375 10.21 0.56 25.57
C GLY A 375 11.62 1.12 25.82
N SER A 376 12.08 2.05 24.99
CA SER A 376 13.35 2.76 25.21
C SER A 376 13.24 3.93 26.19
N ASP A 377 12.04 4.30 26.61
CA ASP A 377 11.78 5.40 27.55
C ASP A 377 11.57 4.93 29.00
N ASP A 378 11.58 3.65 29.28
CA ASP A 378 11.39 3.03 30.59
C ASP A 378 12.68 3.10 31.48
#